data_61419ff277cf30c84f29b77c4856f803
#
_entry.id   61419ff277cf30c84f29b77c4856f803
#
_cell.length_a   1.000
_cell.length_b   1.000
_cell.length_c   1.000
_cell.angle_alpha   90.00
_cell.angle_beta   90.00
_cell.angle_gamma   90.00
#
_symmetry.space_group_name_H-M   'P 1'
#
loop_
_entity.id
_entity.type
_entity.pdbx_description
1 polymer ?
#
loop_
_entity_poly.entity_id
_entity_poly.type
_entity_poly.pdbx_seq_one_letter_code
_entity_poly.pdbx_strand_id
1 'polypeptide(L)'
;WKRAESLINKDYEEYQQNIKNIENASLLFNSSNTILTSYLKKTDFIKADLAAVNGSDSVNWAVRLWKSVFDRGSDPQIKNTDIIRDLEAYHNTLLNNRKRKEDLPVDFRGALTKDNYENVHDSIYGNNNLKSSSGNHGTHVSGIIGAIRNNNIGMDGIVDNVRIMMIRAVPGGDEHDKDVALAIRYAVNNGASIINMSFGKPVSPYKQLVDDAIAYAASKNVLLVHGSGNDGQDIDENSFYPSPFMQDGTKASNMLTVGASGDYSLDGLVAGFSNYGIKTVDLFAPGMYINSTITNNNYEPADGTSMASPVAAGVAGLLKSYFPSLTPAQIIDLLMRSGTSITESVTLPGTDKKTTLNKLCKSGKIINAYEAVKLALQLYAH
;
A
#
# COMPACT_ATOMS: atom_id res chain seq x y z
N TRP A 1 10.07 20.82 8.74
CA TRP A 1 9.17 21.07 9.87
C TRP A 1 7.80 21.60 9.41
N LYS A 2 7.72 22.73 8.70
CA LYS A 2 6.45 23.34 8.25
C LYS A 2 5.54 22.37 7.48
N ARG A 3 6.12 21.50 6.63
CA ARG A 3 5.35 20.48 5.90
C ARG A 3 4.81 19.39 6.84
N ALA A 4 5.62 18.91 7.77
CA ALA A 4 5.19 17.92 8.75
C ALA A 4 4.07 18.48 9.63
N GLU A 5 4.21 19.72 10.12
CA GLU A 5 3.19 20.41 10.89
C GLU A 5 1.88 20.59 10.09
N SER A 6 1.98 20.99 8.81
CA SER A 6 0.81 21.13 7.93
C SER A 6 0.07 19.81 7.71
N LEU A 7 0.81 18.70 7.52
CA LEU A 7 0.22 17.37 7.36
C LEU A 7 -0.46 16.89 8.65
N ILE A 8 0.19 17.07 9.80
CA ILE A 8 -0.38 16.70 11.10
C ILE A 8 -1.68 17.47 11.36
N ASN A 9 -1.69 18.79 11.09
CA ASN A 9 -2.87 19.61 11.29
C ASN A 9 -4.01 19.21 10.33
N LYS A 10 -3.71 18.96 9.06
CA LYS A 10 -4.70 18.50 8.07
C LYS A 10 -5.32 17.16 8.50
N ASP A 11 -4.50 16.21 8.87
CA ASP A 11 -4.95 14.92 9.35
C ASP A 11 -5.82 15.05 10.61
N TYR A 12 -5.44 15.93 11.54
CA TYR A 12 -6.20 16.17 12.76
C TYR A 12 -7.58 16.75 12.46
N GLU A 13 -7.66 17.76 11.57
CA GLU A 13 -8.93 18.34 11.12
C GLU A 13 -9.83 17.29 10.44
N GLU A 14 -9.26 16.45 9.60
CA GLU A 14 -9.98 15.37 8.94
C GLU A 14 -10.53 14.35 9.94
N TYR A 15 -9.73 13.96 10.95
CA TYR A 15 -10.20 13.08 12.04
C TYR A 15 -11.34 13.70 12.82
N GLN A 16 -11.26 14.97 13.18
CA GLN A 16 -12.32 15.68 13.88
C GLN A 16 -13.61 15.70 13.07
N GLN A 17 -13.51 15.96 11.77
CA GLN A 17 -14.68 15.96 10.89
C GLN A 17 -15.29 14.55 10.75
N ASN A 18 -14.47 13.52 10.62
CA ASN A 18 -14.94 12.14 10.54
C ASN A 18 -15.63 11.68 11.83
N ILE A 19 -15.09 12.01 13.00
CA ILE A 19 -15.75 11.74 14.29
C ILE A 19 -17.13 12.41 14.33
N LYS A 20 -17.21 13.69 13.99
CA LYS A 20 -18.47 14.44 13.97
C LYS A 20 -19.50 13.82 13.00
N ASN A 21 -19.05 13.38 11.82
CA ASN A 21 -19.91 12.73 10.83
C ASN A 21 -20.48 11.41 11.38
N ILE A 22 -19.64 10.60 12.04
CA ILE A 22 -20.07 9.33 12.65
C ILE A 22 -21.01 9.56 13.84
N GLU A 23 -20.75 10.55 14.70
CA GLU A 23 -21.65 10.92 15.79
C GLU A 23 -23.05 11.29 15.26
N ASN A 24 -23.11 12.13 14.22
CA ASN A 24 -24.36 12.48 13.57
C ASN A 24 -25.07 11.27 12.94
N ALA A 25 -24.33 10.41 12.26
CA ALA A 25 -24.87 9.17 11.70
C ALA A 25 -25.42 8.26 12.80
N SER A 26 -24.69 8.06 13.89
CA SER A 26 -25.11 7.24 15.03
C SER A 26 -26.41 7.75 15.65
N LEU A 27 -26.58 9.05 15.81
CA LEU A 27 -27.82 9.64 16.29
C LEU A 27 -29.01 9.35 15.36
N LEU A 28 -28.82 9.48 14.05
CA LEU A 28 -29.86 9.19 13.05
C LEU A 28 -30.22 7.69 13.06
N PHE A 29 -29.21 6.81 13.07
CA PHE A 29 -29.44 5.36 13.07
C PHE A 29 -30.11 4.89 14.36
N ASN A 30 -29.67 5.34 15.52
CA ASN A 30 -30.27 4.98 16.80
C ASN A 30 -31.74 5.46 16.90
N SER A 31 -32.03 6.70 16.46
CA SER A 31 -33.37 7.22 16.45
C SER A 31 -34.30 6.44 15.50
N SER A 32 -33.84 6.18 14.27
CA SER A 32 -34.59 5.42 13.28
C SER A 32 -34.77 3.95 13.67
N ASN A 33 -33.76 3.37 14.31
CA ASN A 33 -33.80 2.01 14.84
C ASN A 33 -34.88 1.87 15.93
N THR A 34 -34.94 2.82 16.86
CA THR A 34 -35.97 2.85 17.90
C THR A 34 -37.38 2.91 17.29
N ILE A 35 -37.59 3.73 16.26
CA ILE A 35 -38.88 3.82 15.56
C ILE A 35 -39.23 2.48 14.93
N LEU A 36 -38.32 1.87 14.17
CA LEU A 36 -38.62 0.63 13.45
C LEU A 36 -38.75 -0.60 14.37
N THR A 37 -37.91 -0.73 15.39
CA THR A 37 -38.04 -1.84 16.36
C THR A 37 -39.35 -1.79 17.11
N SER A 38 -39.82 -0.59 17.47
CA SER A 38 -41.13 -0.39 18.11
C SER A 38 -42.29 -0.71 17.14
N TYR A 39 -42.19 -0.30 15.88
CA TYR A 39 -43.21 -0.54 14.85
C TYR A 39 -43.29 -2.01 14.47
N LEU A 40 -42.16 -2.65 14.24
CA LEU A 40 -42.04 -4.06 13.83
C LEU A 40 -42.24 -5.03 15.00
N LYS A 41 -42.16 -4.54 16.22
CA LYS A 41 -42.13 -5.36 17.46
C LYS A 41 -41.02 -6.42 17.42
N LYS A 42 -39.87 -6.06 16.85
CA LYS A 42 -38.68 -6.89 16.75
C LYS A 42 -37.47 -6.05 17.14
N THR A 43 -36.50 -6.65 17.84
CA THR A 43 -35.20 -6.02 18.13
C THR A 43 -34.26 -6.03 16.88
N ASP A 44 -34.28 -7.15 16.15
CA ASP A 44 -33.50 -7.37 14.95
C ASP A 44 -34.39 -7.36 13.72
N PHE A 45 -34.00 -6.64 12.68
CA PHE A 45 -34.64 -6.67 11.39
C PHE A 45 -33.60 -6.62 10.27
N ILE A 46 -33.98 -7.13 9.10
CA ILE A 46 -33.22 -7.14 7.85
C ILE A 46 -33.96 -6.35 6.79
N LYS A 47 -33.36 -6.15 5.63
CA LYS A 47 -33.96 -5.44 4.48
C LYS A 47 -35.35 -5.97 4.13
N ALA A 48 -35.53 -7.29 4.13
CA ALA A 48 -36.81 -7.94 3.76
C ALA A 48 -37.96 -7.56 4.70
N ASP A 49 -37.70 -7.36 5.99
CA ASP A 49 -38.71 -6.95 6.97
C ASP A 49 -39.30 -5.57 6.67
N LEU A 50 -38.57 -4.74 5.91
CA LEU A 50 -38.96 -3.37 5.56
C LEU A 50 -39.78 -3.29 4.25
N ALA A 51 -39.96 -4.40 3.52
CA ALA A 51 -40.56 -4.40 2.18
C ALA A 51 -42.00 -3.88 2.18
N ALA A 52 -42.83 -4.30 3.16
CA ALA A 52 -44.24 -3.96 3.26
C ALA A 52 -44.55 -2.90 4.34
N VAL A 53 -43.53 -2.29 4.95
CA VAL A 53 -43.75 -1.28 6.00
C VAL A 53 -44.27 0.00 5.39
N ASN A 54 -45.44 0.45 5.86
CA ASN A 54 -46.07 1.72 5.53
C ASN A 54 -46.75 2.26 6.80
N GLY A 55 -46.32 3.41 7.28
CA GLY A 55 -46.79 3.99 8.55
C GLY A 55 -46.78 5.51 8.53
N SER A 56 -46.62 6.08 9.69
CA SER A 56 -46.49 7.55 9.84
C SER A 56 -45.24 8.07 9.07
N ASP A 57 -45.17 9.40 8.89
CA ASP A 57 -44.02 10.04 8.24
C ASP A 57 -42.68 9.66 8.88
N SER A 58 -42.66 9.55 10.21
CA SER A 58 -41.45 9.11 10.93
C SER A 58 -41.08 7.67 10.66
N VAL A 59 -42.06 6.76 10.57
CA VAL A 59 -41.82 5.36 10.17
C VAL A 59 -41.32 5.27 8.75
N ASN A 60 -41.96 5.98 7.82
CA ASN A 60 -41.57 5.99 6.41
C ASN A 60 -40.19 6.64 6.21
N TRP A 61 -39.81 7.64 6.99
CA TRP A 61 -38.48 8.21 7.01
C TRP A 61 -37.45 7.17 7.48
N ALA A 62 -37.70 6.49 8.57
CA ALA A 62 -36.80 5.45 9.09
C ALA A 62 -36.62 4.30 8.09
N VAL A 63 -37.71 3.87 7.42
CA VAL A 63 -37.64 2.85 6.34
C VAL A 63 -36.72 3.30 5.20
N ARG A 64 -36.86 4.55 4.73
CA ARG A 64 -35.99 5.07 3.65
C ARG A 64 -34.53 5.06 4.07
N LEU A 65 -34.21 5.51 5.28
CA LEU A 65 -32.85 5.53 5.81
C LEU A 65 -32.24 4.13 5.81
N TRP A 66 -32.92 3.16 6.44
CA TRP A 66 -32.41 1.80 6.55
C TRP A 66 -32.33 1.07 5.19
N LYS A 67 -33.29 1.25 4.30
CA LYS A 67 -33.22 0.71 2.94
C LYS A 67 -31.98 1.22 2.22
N SER A 68 -31.66 2.51 2.32
CA SER A 68 -30.49 3.09 1.65
C SER A 68 -29.16 2.48 2.15
N VAL A 69 -29.11 2.00 3.39
CA VAL A 69 -27.91 1.35 3.95
C VAL A 69 -27.86 -0.12 3.54
N PHE A 70 -28.96 -0.85 3.68
CA PHE A 70 -29.06 -2.24 3.25
C PHE A 70 -28.80 -2.40 1.72
N ASP A 71 -29.15 -1.39 0.92
CA ASP A 71 -28.91 -1.41 -0.54
C ASP A 71 -27.43 -1.27 -0.90
N ARG A 72 -26.60 -0.75 0.00
CA ARG A 72 -25.14 -0.64 -0.20
C ARG A 72 -24.38 -1.89 0.25
N GLY A 73 -24.99 -2.71 1.11
CA GLY A 73 -24.40 -3.96 1.58
C GLY A 73 -24.60 -5.11 0.60
N SER A 74 -23.65 -6.01 0.52
CA SER A 74 -23.72 -7.23 -0.30
C SER A 74 -24.47 -8.39 0.37
N ASP A 75 -24.59 -8.36 1.70
CA ASP A 75 -25.26 -9.42 2.49
C ASP A 75 -26.75 -9.07 2.72
N PRO A 76 -27.70 -9.80 2.10
CA PRO A 76 -29.12 -9.56 2.29
C PRO A 76 -29.65 -9.96 3.68
N GLN A 77 -28.87 -10.69 4.47
CA GLN A 77 -29.21 -11.15 5.80
C GLN A 77 -28.59 -10.29 6.92
N ILE A 78 -27.82 -9.25 6.57
CA ILE A 78 -27.25 -8.35 7.57
C ILE A 78 -28.36 -7.69 8.40
N LYS A 79 -28.16 -7.63 9.72
CA LYS A 79 -29.14 -7.08 10.65
C LYS A 79 -28.83 -5.60 10.98
N ASN A 80 -29.89 -4.86 11.34
CA ASN A 80 -29.75 -3.51 11.88
C ASN A 80 -28.75 -3.45 13.06
N THR A 81 -28.77 -4.44 13.94
CA THR A 81 -27.88 -4.52 15.12
C THR A 81 -26.41 -4.73 14.73
N ASP A 82 -26.13 -5.46 13.65
CA ASP A 82 -24.76 -5.62 13.14
C ASP A 82 -24.21 -4.31 12.60
N ILE A 83 -25.02 -3.58 11.82
CA ILE A 83 -24.65 -2.27 11.27
C ILE A 83 -24.39 -1.24 12.38
N ILE A 84 -25.25 -1.20 13.42
CA ILE A 84 -25.04 -0.30 14.56
C ILE A 84 -23.76 -0.65 15.32
N ARG A 85 -23.52 -1.92 15.59
CA ARG A 85 -22.28 -2.39 16.24
C ARG A 85 -21.03 -2.01 15.44
N ASP A 86 -21.05 -2.20 14.13
CA ASP A 86 -19.92 -1.87 13.27
C ASP A 86 -19.67 -0.34 13.21
N LEU A 87 -20.75 0.46 13.23
CA LEU A 87 -20.65 1.91 13.33
C LEU A 87 -20.02 2.36 14.67
N GLU A 88 -20.42 1.74 15.78
CA GLU A 88 -19.85 2.00 17.10
C GLU A 88 -18.38 1.57 17.18
N ALA A 89 -18.04 0.42 16.62
CA ALA A 89 -16.66 -0.07 16.55
C ALA A 89 -15.76 0.90 15.73
N TYR A 90 -16.28 1.39 14.61
CA TYR A 90 -15.57 2.39 13.79
C TYR A 90 -15.42 3.72 14.54
N HIS A 91 -16.47 4.21 15.20
CA HIS A 91 -16.40 5.41 16.04
C HIS A 91 -15.32 5.30 17.13
N ASN A 92 -15.31 4.17 17.86
CA ASN A 92 -14.30 3.91 18.88
C ASN A 92 -12.88 3.87 18.31
N THR A 93 -12.72 3.33 17.10
CA THR A 93 -11.42 3.33 16.39
C THR A 93 -10.96 4.76 16.09
N LEU A 94 -11.85 5.62 15.60
CA LEU A 94 -11.54 7.03 15.34
C LEU A 94 -11.17 7.77 16.64
N LEU A 95 -11.92 7.59 17.73
CA LEU A 95 -11.61 8.20 19.02
C LEU A 95 -10.25 7.76 19.56
N ASN A 96 -9.92 6.47 19.45
CA ASN A 96 -8.63 5.93 19.87
C ASN A 96 -7.48 6.49 19.02
N ASN A 97 -7.69 6.61 17.72
CA ASN A 97 -6.70 7.19 16.81
C ASN A 97 -6.48 8.67 17.08
N ARG A 98 -7.55 9.43 17.38
CA ARG A 98 -7.45 10.83 17.82
C ARG A 98 -6.62 10.93 19.09
N LYS A 99 -6.92 10.14 20.12
CA LYS A 99 -6.19 10.15 21.37
C LYS A 99 -4.70 9.84 21.17
N ARG A 100 -4.37 8.87 20.31
CA ARG A 100 -2.96 8.55 19.97
C ARG A 100 -2.24 9.71 19.30
N LYS A 101 -2.94 10.60 18.58
CA LYS A 101 -2.34 11.79 17.97
C LYS A 101 -2.17 12.94 18.96
N GLU A 102 -3.02 13.02 19.98
CA GLU A 102 -2.93 14.02 21.06
C GLU A 102 -1.85 13.67 22.09
N ASP A 103 -1.62 12.37 22.31
CA ASP A 103 -0.57 11.89 23.20
C ASP A 103 0.80 11.97 22.51
N LEU A 104 1.85 12.30 23.28
CA LEU A 104 3.22 12.20 22.78
C LEU A 104 3.49 10.73 22.39
N PRO A 105 4.10 10.49 21.21
CA PRO A 105 4.39 9.14 20.78
C PRO A 105 5.28 8.40 21.77
N VAL A 106 4.84 7.25 22.23
CA VAL A 106 5.64 6.38 23.07
C VAL A 106 6.64 5.63 22.21
N ASP A 107 7.91 5.69 22.55
CA ASP A 107 8.96 4.91 21.88
C ASP A 107 8.85 3.42 22.24
N PHE A 108 7.94 2.71 21.55
CA PHE A 108 7.83 1.26 21.72
C PHE A 108 9.02 0.50 21.13
N ARG A 109 9.71 1.08 20.15
CA ARG A 109 10.81 0.43 19.44
C ARG A 109 12.06 0.44 20.28
N GLY A 110 12.44 1.57 20.84
CA GLY A 110 13.63 1.70 21.69
C GLY A 110 13.65 0.73 22.85
N ALA A 111 12.48 0.49 23.49
CA ALA A 111 12.35 -0.49 24.57
C ALA A 111 12.66 -1.93 24.13
N LEU A 112 12.24 -2.32 22.89
CA LEU A 112 12.39 -3.68 22.35
C LEU A 112 13.72 -3.88 21.63
N THR A 113 14.13 -2.93 20.83
CA THR A 113 15.31 -3.02 19.94
C THR A 113 16.57 -2.53 20.60
N LYS A 114 16.47 -1.77 21.70
CA LYS A 114 17.55 -1.03 22.36
C LYS A 114 18.13 0.08 21.50
N ASP A 115 17.31 0.57 20.55
CA ASP A 115 17.63 1.71 19.71
C ASP A 115 17.51 3.03 20.47
N ASN A 116 18.39 3.96 20.18
CA ASN A 116 18.23 5.38 20.46
C ASN A 116 18.04 6.12 19.13
N TYR A 117 16.78 6.43 18.79
CA TYR A 117 16.43 7.04 17.50
C TYR A 117 17.13 8.39 17.27
N GLU A 118 17.35 9.18 18.32
CA GLU A 118 18.04 10.46 18.24
C GLU A 118 19.56 10.31 17.95
N ASN A 119 20.13 9.14 18.23
CA ASN A 119 21.51 8.85 17.89
C ASN A 119 21.60 8.23 16.48
N VAL A 120 21.82 9.06 15.48
CA VAL A 120 21.95 8.64 14.07
C VAL A 120 23.19 7.77 13.79
N HIS A 121 24.15 7.72 14.72
CA HIS A 121 25.36 6.89 14.62
C HIS A 121 25.21 5.53 15.29
N ASP A 122 24.13 5.31 16.05
CA ASP A 122 23.83 4.00 16.62
C ASP A 122 23.39 3.05 15.51
N SER A 123 24.13 1.98 15.31
CA SER A 123 23.91 1.00 14.26
C SER A 123 23.85 -0.44 14.77
N ILE A 124 23.98 -0.63 16.09
CA ILE A 124 24.04 -1.96 16.74
C ILE A 124 22.83 -2.10 17.67
N TYR A 125 21.68 -2.44 17.07
CA TYR A 125 20.44 -2.67 17.80
C TYR A 125 19.53 -3.63 17.03
N GLY A 126 18.36 -3.92 17.58
CA GLY A 126 17.43 -4.87 16.99
C GLY A 126 17.66 -6.30 17.46
N ASN A 127 16.98 -7.22 16.84
CA ASN A 127 17.03 -8.64 17.14
C ASN A 127 16.62 -9.49 15.93
N ASN A 128 16.71 -10.81 16.04
CA ASN A 128 16.34 -11.74 14.97
C ASN A 128 14.89 -12.24 15.03
N ASN A 129 14.02 -11.62 15.80
CA ASN A 129 12.63 -12.01 15.90
C ASN A 129 11.81 -11.43 14.75
N LEU A 130 11.50 -12.27 13.77
CA LEU A 130 10.63 -11.93 12.63
C LEU A 130 9.15 -12.23 12.89
N LYS A 131 8.81 -12.89 14.00
CA LYS A 131 7.41 -13.19 14.34
C LYS A 131 6.70 -11.92 14.78
N SER A 132 5.54 -11.66 14.17
CA SER A 132 4.72 -10.49 14.46
C SER A 132 3.25 -10.84 14.31
N SER A 133 2.40 -10.27 15.16
CA SER A 133 0.94 -10.30 14.98
C SER A 133 0.49 -9.55 13.71
N SER A 134 1.31 -8.63 13.21
CA SER A 134 1.09 -7.85 11.97
C SER A 134 1.93 -8.33 10.80
N GLY A 135 2.37 -9.59 10.79
CA GLY A 135 3.24 -10.16 9.75
C GLY A 135 2.60 -10.38 8.37
N ASN A 136 1.30 -10.14 8.22
CA ASN A 136 0.57 -10.40 6.98
C ASN A 136 1.15 -9.64 5.79
N HIS A 137 1.43 -8.35 5.93
CA HIS A 137 1.91 -7.52 4.83
C HIS A 137 3.24 -8.03 4.24
N GLY A 138 4.24 -8.28 5.08
CA GLY A 138 5.54 -8.79 4.62
C GLY A 138 5.44 -10.22 4.04
N THR A 139 4.56 -11.06 4.61
CA THR A 139 4.30 -12.41 4.09
C THR A 139 3.62 -12.34 2.72
N HIS A 140 2.65 -11.44 2.55
CA HIS A 140 1.95 -11.21 1.30
C HIS A 140 2.90 -10.74 0.20
N VAL A 141 3.71 -9.73 0.47
CA VAL A 141 4.73 -9.20 -0.43
C VAL A 141 5.73 -10.29 -0.86
N SER A 142 6.19 -11.11 0.09
CA SER A 142 7.12 -12.21 -0.20
C SER A 142 6.51 -13.29 -1.08
N GLY A 143 5.23 -13.61 -0.86
CA GLY A 143 4.48 -14.57 -1.68
C GLY A 143 4.36 -14.13 -3.13
N ILE A 144 4.06 -12.85 -3.39
CA ILE A 144 4.02 -12.29 -4.76
C ILE A 144 5.35 -12.52 -5.48
N ILE A 145 6.48 -12.28 -4.80
CA ILE A 145 7.79 -12.46 -5.41
C ILE A 145 8.06 -13.93 -5.68
N GLY A 146 7.95 -14.81 -4.66
CA GLY A 146 8.56 -16.12 -4.73
C GLY A 146 7.81 -17.24 -4.00
N ALA A 147 6.46 -17.22 -3.95
CA ALA A 147 5.71 -18.42 -3.53
C ALA A 147 6.05 -19.59 -4.45
N ILE A 148 6.15 -20.79 -3.88
CA ILE A 148 6.55 -22.00 -4.62
C ILE A 148 5.54 -22.27 -5.74
N ARG A 149 6.07 -22.40 -6.95
CA ARG A 149 5.28 -22.61 -8.16
C ARG A 149 4.98 -24.10 -8.41
N ASN A 150 3.89 -24.37 -9.11
CA ASN A 150 3.53 -25.69 -9.62
C ASN A 150 3.40 -26.77 -8.53
N ASN A 151 3.04 -26.40 -7.30
CA ASN A 151 2.85 -27.32 -6.19
C ASN A 151 1.37 -27.65 -5.90
N ASN A 152 0.43 -27.07 -6.68
CA ASN A 152 -1.02 -27.17 -6.52
C ASN A 152 -1.53 -26.66 -5.16
N ILE A 153 -0.81 -25.73 -4.54
CA ILE A 153 -1.17 -25.10 -3.25
C ILE A 153 -1.18 -23.58 -3.41
N GLY A 154 -2.34 -22.97 -3.15
CA GLY A 154 -2.49 -21.51 -3.08
C GLY A 154 -2.23 -20.81 -4.41
N MET A 155 -1.17 -20.04 -4.50
CA MET A 155 -0.83 -19.22 -5.68
C MET A 155 0.67 -19.35 -6.03
N ASP A 156 1.00 -19.08 -7.28
CA ASP A 156 2.38 -19.08 -7.77
C ASP A 156 3.04 -17.70 -7.60
N GLY A 157 4.26 -17.67 -7.07
CA GLY A 157 5.12 -16.49 -7.11
C GLY A 157 5.58 -16.16 -8.54
N ILE A 158 6.06 -14.95 -8.77
CA ILE A 158 6.50 -14.52 -10.11
C ILE A 158 7.80 -15.20 -10.51
N VAL A 159 8.70 -15.42 -9.56
CA VAL A 159 10.01 -16.06 -9.82
C VAL A 159 10.19 -17.29 -8.91
N ASP A 160 10.65 -18.37 -9.51
CA ASP A 160 10.86 -19.68 -8.82
C ASP A 160 12.28 -19.84 -8.28
N ASN A 161 13.28 -19.29 -8.95
CA ASN A 161 14.70 -19.40 -8.55
C ASN A 161 15.12 -18.19 -7.69
N VAL A 162 14.49 -18.01 -6.52
CA VAL A 162 14.76 -16.90 -5.62
C VAL A 162 14.83 -17.37 -4.16
N ARG A 163 15.62 -16.68 -3.36
CA ARG A 163 15.64 -16.80 -1.89
C ARG A 163 15.22 -15.48 -1.28
N ILE A 164 14.24 -15.53 -0.39
CA ILE A 164 13.72 -14.34 0.29
C ILE A 164 14.52 -14.10 1.58
N MET A 165 15.09 -12.89 1.68
CA MET A 165 15.67 -12.37 2.91
C MET A 165 14.67 -11.39 3.54
N MET A 166 14.01 -11.80 4.61
CA MET A 166 13.06 -10.95 5.31
C MET A 166 13.80 -10.03 6.28
N ILE A 167 13.55 -8.71 6.14
CA ILE A 167 14.08 -7.69 7.06
C ILE A 167 12.89 -6.88 7.59
N ARG A 168 12.64 -6.96 8.89
CA ARG A 168 11.56 -6.25 9.56
C ARG A 168 12.01 -4.84 9.95
N ALA A 169 12.00 -3.91 8.98
CA ALA A 169 12.43 -2.53 9.17
C ALA A 169 11.35 -1.61 9.75
N VAL A 170 10.06 -1.98 9.58
CA VAL A 170 8.91 -1.17 10.02
C VAL A 170 8.03 -2.00 10.96
N PRO A 171 8.40 -2.15 12.24
CA PRO A 171 7.69 -3.04 13.17
C PRO A 171 6.35 -2.51 13.69
N GLY A 172 6.05 -1.26 13.48
CA GLY A 172 4.81 -0.56 13.87
C GLY A 172 5.00 0.95 13.82
N GLY A 173 3.96 1.71 13.47
CA GLY A 173 4.04 3.14 13.21
C GLY A 173 4.78 3.48 11.92
N ASP A 174 5.22 4.72 11.79
CA ASP A 174 5.92 5.20 10.61
C ASP A 174 7.34 4.63 10.48
N GLU A 175 7.87 4.68 9.27
CA GLU A 175 9.24 4.29 8.94
C GLU A 175 10.25 5.24 9.58
N HIS A 176 11.19 4.70 10.36
CA HIS A 176 12.33 5.46 10.82
C HIS A 176 13.43 5.46 9.75
N ASP A 177 13.91 6.64 9.35
CA ASP A 177 14.94 6.77 8.31
C ASP A 177 16.21 5.99 8.64
N LYS A 178 16.60 5.97 9.92
CA LYS A 178 17.75 5.21 10.43
C LYS A 178 17.55 3.70 10.19
N ASP A 179 16.38 3.16 10.56
CA ASP A 179 16.04 1.75 10.38
C ASP A 179 16.04 1.35 8.90
N VAL A 180 15.47 2.20 8.04
CA VAL A 180 15.45 2.00 6.58
C VAL A 180 16.87 1.98 6.02
N ALA A 181 17.71 2.94 6.39
CA ALA A 181 19.08 3.02 5.91
C ALA A 181 19.91 1.80 6.35
N LEU A 182 19.76 1.36 7.60
CA LEU A 182 20.46 0.18 8.12
C LEU A 182 19.93 -1.11 7.50
N ALA A 183 18.63 -1.23 7.26
CA ALA A 183 18.02 -2.37 6.58
C ALA A 183 18.55 -2.53 5.15
N ILE A 184 18.63 -1.44 4.38
CA ILE A 184 19.24 -1.44 3.04
C ILE A 184 20.69 -1.91 3.10
N ARG A 185 21.50 -1.32 4.00
CA ARG A 185 22.92 -1.72 4.16
C ARG A 185 23.06 -3.17 4.59
N TYR A 186 22.23 -3.64 5.53
CA TYR A 186 22.21 -5.04 5.94
C TYR A 186 21.90 -5.99 4.78
N ALA A 187 20.86 -5.70 4.00
CA ALA A 187 20.50 -6.50 2.83
C ALA A 187 21.66 -6.58 1.83
N VAL A 188 22.27 -5.46 1.50
CA VAL A 188 23.41 -5.36 0.60
C VAL A 188 24.61 -6.17 1.10
N ASN A 189 24.95 -6.03 2.37
CA ASN A 189 26.09 -6.74 3.00
C ASN A 189 25.88 -8.25 3.09
N ASN A 190 24.63 -8.71 3.10
CA ASN A 190 24.26 -10.12 3.13
C ASN A 190 23.90 -10.67 1.74
N GLY A 191 24.25 -9.97 0.66
CA GLY A 191 24.22 -10.49 -0.71
C GLY A 191 22.86 -10.36 -1.42
N ALA A 192 21.97 -9.50 -0.97
CA ALA A 192 20.76 -9.19 -1.72
C ALA A 192 21.11 -8.57 -3.09
N SER A 193 20.49 -9.05 -4.13
CA SER A 193 20.61 -8.49 -5.49
C SER A 193 19.50 -7.49 -5.80
N ILE A 194 18.34 -7.67 -5.15
CA ILE A 194 17.15 -6.84 -5.30
C ILE A 194 16.56 -6.62 -3.90
N ILE A 195 16.17 -5.41 -3.58
CA ILE A 195 15.48 -5.04 -2.34
C ILE A 195 14.12 -4.48 -2.70
N ASN A 196 13.05 -5.11 -2.22
CA ASN A 196 11.70 -4.61 -2.34
C ASN A 196 11.33 -3.78 -1.11
N MET A 197 10.82 -2.57 -1.32
CA MET A 197 10.42 -1.61 -0.30
C MET A 197 8.94 -1.25 -0.51
N SER A 198 8.04 -2.06 0.08
CA SER A 198 6.59 -1.84 0.03
C SER A 198 6.12 -1.00 1.21
N PHE A 199 6.73 0.14 1.43
CA PHE A 199 6.44 1.10 2.50
C PHE A 199 6.85 2.50 2.06
N GLY A 200 6.42 3.53 2.80
CA GLY A 200 6.89 4.89 2.57
C GLY A 200 6.09 5.93 3.35
N LYS A 201 6.59 7.15 3.37
CA LYS A 201 6.06 8.26 4.17
C LYS A 201 6.23 9.61 3.48
N PRO A 202 5.42 10.62 3.86
CA PRO A 202 5.49 11.94 3.23
C PRO A 202 6.61 12.84 3.77
N VAL A 203 7.25 12.47 4.86
CA VAL A 203 8.32 13.26 5.52
C VAL A 203 9.48 12.37 5.93
N SER A 204 10.70 12.79 5.60
CA SER A 204 11.94 12.07 5.93
C SER A 204 12.92 13.03 6.61
N PRO A 205 12.92 13.09 7.96
CA PRO A 205 13.77 14.01 8.73
C PRO A 205 15.27 13.78 8.52
N TYR A 206 15.65 12.51 8.38
CA TYR A 206 17.04 12.09 8.17
C TYR A 206 17.25 11.52 6.76
N LYS A 207 16.68 12.18 5.76
CA LYS A 207 16.74 11.76 4.34
C LYS A 207 18.15 11.38 3.90
N GLN A 208 19.17 12.12 4.31
CA GLN A 208 20.57 11.88 3.92
C GLN A 208 21.04 10.47 4.29
N LEU A 209 20.63 9.93 5.45
CA LEU A 209 20.99 8.56 5.84
C LEU A 209 20.48 7.52 4.83
N VAL A 210 19.24 7.74 4.35
CA VAL A 210 18.60 6.85 3.38
C VAL A 210 19.24 7.04 1.99
N ASP A 211 19.52 8.27 1.58
CA ASP A 211 20.20 8.57 0.33
C ASP A 211 21.59 7.90 0.27
N ASP A 212 22.35 7.99 1.35
CA ASP A 212 23.67 7.33 1.48
C ASP A 212 23.56 5.79 1.39
N ALA A 213 22.48 5.21 1.93
CA ALA A 213 22.23 3.78 1.81
C ALA A 213 21.81 3.36 0.40
N ILE A 214 21.02 4.18 -0.31
CA ILE A 214 20.65 3.99 -1.72
C ILE A 214 21.91 4.06 -2.61
N ALA A 215 22.76 5.07 -2.41
CA ALA A 215 24.04 5.21 -3.11
C ALA A 215 24.98 4.02 -2.84
N TYR A 216 25.03 3.55 -1.58
CA TYR A 216 25.79 2.34 -1.23
C TYR A 216 25.26 1.11 -1.98
N ALA A 217 23.94 0.90 -2.02
CA ALA A 217 23.32 -0.18 -2.80
C ALA A 217 23.66 -0.08 -4.29
N ALA A 218 23.64 1.13 -4.87
CA ALA A 218 24.06 1.38 -6.25
C ALA A 218 25.52 0.96 -6.49
N SER A 219 26.44 1.29 -5.58
CA SER A 219 27.85 0.92 -5.65
C SER A 219 28.10 -0.59 -5.62
N LYS A 220 27.13 -1.36 -5.12
CA LYS A 220 27.17 -2.83 -5.04
C LYS A 220 26.27 -3.50 -6.09
N ASN A 221 25.77 -2.77 -7.09
CA ASN A 221 24.88 -3.26 -8.13
C ASN A 221 23.59 -3.90 -7.57
N VAL A 222 23.03 -3.36 -6.50
CA VAL A 222 21.77 -3.81 -5.91
C VAL A 222 20.63 -2.92 -6.36
N LEU A 223 19.59 -3.54 -6.93
CA LEU A 223 18.35 -2.87 -7.37
C LEU A 223 17.43 -2.63 -6.16
N LEU A 224 16.89 -1.43 -6.07
CA LEU A 224 15.82 -1.07 -5.14
C LEU A 224 14.52 -0.95 -5.90
N VAL A 225 13.45 -1.60 -5.44
CA VAL A 225 12.09 -1.50 -6.02
C VAL A 225 11.16 -0.95 -4.95
N HIS A 226 10.49 0.15 -5.25
CA HIS A 226 9.71 0.92 -4.28
C HIS A 226 8.29 1.16 -4.76
N GLY A 227 7.29 0.95 -3.89
CA GLY A 227 5.90 1.34 -4.14
C GLY A 227 5.72 2.85 -4.06
N SER A 228 4.96 3.43 -4.99
CA SER A 228 4.82 4.90 -5.07
C SER A 228 3.99 5.54 -3.96
N GLY A 229 3.24 4.74 -3.17
CA GLY A 229 2.30 5.21 -2.13
C GLY A 229 0.84 5.17 -2.61
N ASN A 230 -0.09 5.34 -1.66
CA ASN A 230 -1.51 5.04 -1.85
C ASN A 230 -2.43 6.25 -1.53
N ASP A 231 -1.97 7.48 -1.79
CA ASP A 231 -2.68 8.70 -1.45
C ASP A 231 -3.37 9.36 -2.66
N GLY A 232 -3.25 8.74 -3.86
CA GLY A 232 -3.77 9.30 -5.11
C GLY A 232 -3.15 10.64 -5.51
N GLN A 233 -1.89 10.88 -5.12
CA GLN A 233 -1.22 12.18 -5.25
C GLN A 233 -0.12 12.18 -6.32
N ASP A 234 0.13 13.37 -6.88
CA ASP A 234 1.32 13.63 -7.68
C ASP A 234 2.55 13.75 -6.77
N ILE A 235 3.43 12.73 -6.82
CA ILE A 235 4.66 12.71 -6.00
C ILE A 235 5.85 13.43 -6.66
N ASP A 236 5.68 13.98 -7.83
CA ASP A 236 6.61 14.98 -8.38
C ASP A 236 6.46 16.33 -7.66
N GLU A 237 5.25 16.62 -7.14
CA GLU A 237 4.94 17.82 -6.35
C GLU A 237 4.93 17.55 -4.85
N ASN A 238 4.37 16.40 -4.44
CA ASN A 238 4.22 15.99 -3.05
C ASN A 238 5.17 14.84 -2.75
N SER A 239 6.41 15.13 -2.39
CA SER A 239 7.45 14.10 -2.18
C SER A 239 6.98 12.95 -1.29
N PHE A 240 7.32 11.73 -1.69
CA PHE A 240 7.11 10.50 -0.95
C PHE A 240 8.45 9.79 -0.79
N TYR A 241 8.72 9.23 0.39
CA TYR A 241 10.04 8.71 0.75
C TYR A 241 9.99 7.22 1.12
N PRO A 242 11.06 6.44 0.76
CA PRO A 242 12.30 6.84 0.08
C PRO A 242 12.06 7.39 -1.32
N SER A 243 12.75 8.46 -1.69
CA SER A 243 12.65 9.07 -3.02
C SER A 243 13.81 8.62 -3.91
N PRO A 244 13.59 8.44 -5.23
CA PRO A 244 14.71 8.20 -6.16
C PRO A 244 15.59 9.44 -6.36
N PHE A 245 15.12 10.63 -5.95
CA PHE A 245 15.91 11.86 -6.02
C PHE A 245 16.67 12.07 -4.72
N MET A 246 18.01 12.13 -4.82
CA MET A 246 18.90 12.44 -3.72
C MET A 246 18.72 13.88 -3.24
N GLN A 247 19.29 14.23 -2.11
CA GLN A 247 19.22 15.59 -1.56
C GLN A 247 19.85 16.64 -2.46
N ASP A 248 20.84 16.27 -3.27
CA ASP A 248 21.48 17.13 -4.28
C ASP A 248 20.68 17.24 -5.61
N GLY A 249 19.52 16.58 -5.70
CA GLY A 249 18.65 16.56 -6.88
C GLY A 249 19.03 15.52 -7.93
N THR A 250 20.08 14.74 -7.74
CA THR A 250 20.44 13.65 -8.66
C THR A 250 19.47 12.48 -8.51
N LYS A 251 19.18 11.76 -9.60
CA LYS A 251 18.33 10.56 -9.56
C LYS A 251 19.17 9.30 -9.43
N ALA A 252 18.82 8.45 -8.45
CA ALA A 252 19.42 7.13 -8.26
C ALA A 252 19.19 6.24 -9.49
N SER A 253 20.26 5.67 -10.03
CA SER A 253 20.21 4.80 -11.22
C SER A 253 19.77 3.37 -10.90
N ASN A 254 19.68 3.02 -9.62
CA ASN A 254 19.35 1.68 -9.11
C ASN A 254 18.02 1.62 -8.40
N MET A 255 17.16 2.63 -8.52
CA MET A 255 15.85 2.67 -7.86
C MET A 255 14.73 2.75 -8.89
N LEU A 256 13.80 1.78 -8.82
CA LEU A 256 12.59 1.67 -9.61
C LEU A 256 11.38 2.00 -8.74
N THR A 257 10.62 3.03 -9.08
CA THR A 257 9.39 3.40 -8.39
C THR A 257 8.17 2.94 -9.17
N VAL A 258 7.25 2.22 -8.50
CA VAL A 258 6.17 1.45 -9.13
C VAL A 258 4.81 1.93 -8.65
N GLY A 259 3.95 2.33 -9.59
CA GLY A 259 2.53 2.62 -9.36
C GLY A 259 1.67 1.35 -9.45
N ALA A 260 0.45 1.40 -8.90
CA ALA A 260 -0.49 0.29 -8.92
C ALA A 260 -1.46 0.37 -10.11
N SER A 261 -1.50 -0.68 -10.94
CA SER A 261 -2.52 -0.89 -11.94
C SER A 261 -3.63 -1.82 -11.42
N GLY A 262 -4.84 -1.63 -11.95
CA GLY A 262 -6.00 -2.46 -11.68
C GLY A 262 -6.42 -3.29 -12.89
N ASP A 263 -7.64 -3.83 -12.83
CA ASP A 263 -8.29 -4.53 -13.93
C ASP A 263 -9.28 -3.59 -14.61
N TYR A 264 -9.17 -3.47 -15.94
CA TYR A 264 -10.03 -2.60 -16.74
C TYR A 264 -11.51 -2.96 -16.61
N SER A 265 -11.82 -4.24 -16.39
CA SER A 265 -13.20 -4.73 -16.28
C SER A 265 -13.85 -4.46 -14.93
N LEU A 266 -13.07 -4.11 -13.90
CA LEU A 266 -13.55 -3.89 -12.53
C LEU A 266 -13.52 -2.40 -12.17
N ASP A 267 -12.35 -1.89 -11.78
CA ASP A 267 -12.21 -0.53 -11.22
C ASP A 267 -11.36 0.39 -12.09
N GLY A 268 -11.04 -0.05 -13.31
CA GLY A 268 -10.19 0.68 -14.25
C GLY A 268 -8.71 0.30 -14.15
N LEU A 269 -7.98 0.68 -15.19
CA LEU A 269 -6.61 0.22 -15.45
C LEU A 269 -5.56 0.80 -14.50
N VAL A 270 -5.84 1.94 -13.87
CA VAL A 270 -4.99 2.58 -12.86
C VAL A 270 -5.75 2.65 -11.56
N ALA A 271 -5.15 2.15 -10.48
CA ALA A 271 -5.76 2.18 -9.17
C ALA A 271 -5.97 3.63 -8.69
N GLY A 272 -7.18 3.96 -8.25
CA GLY A 272 -7.56 5.32 -7.84
C GLY A 272 -6.77 5.84 -6.64
N PHE A 273 -6.22 4.96 -5.83
CA PHE A 273 -5.35 5.31 -4.71
C PHE A 273 -3.87 5.49 -5.09
N SER A 274 -3.42 4.99 -6.25
CA SER A 274 -1.99 4.99 -6.58
C SER A 274 -1.43 6.40 -6.67
N ASN A 275 -0.33 6.66 -5.97
CA ASN A 275 0.46 7.85 -6.27
C ASN A 275 1.06 7.73 -7.68
N TYR A 276 1.28 8.88 -8.31
CA TYR A 276 1.78 9.01 -9.67
C TYR A 276 2.80 10.15 -9.79
N GLY A 277 3.49 10.24 -10.93
CA GLY A 277 4.45 11.31 -11.22
C GLY A 277 5.33 10.95 -12.41
N ILE A 278 5.43 11.83 -13.40
CA ILE A 278 6.18 11.56 -14.65
C ILE A 278 7.70 11.53 -14.46
N LYS A 279 8.20 12.10 -13.37
CA LYS A 279 9.64 12.11 -13.03
C LYS A 279 9.98 11.01 -12.03
N THR A 280 9.08 10.76 -11.07
CA THR A 280 9.32 9.92 -9.90
C THR A 280 8.87 8.48 -10.14
N VAL A 281 7.67 8.25 -10.70
CA VAL A 281 7.15 6.90 -10.98
C VAL A 281 7.66 6.43 -12.34
N ASP A 282 8.29 5.27 -12.38
CA ASP A 282 8.92 4.75 -13.61
C ASP A 282 7.90 3.97 -14.47
N LEU A 283 7.09 3.09 -13.86
CA LEU A 283 6.05 2.30 -14.53
C LEU A 283 4.94 1.90 -13.54
N PHE A 284 3.87 1.28 -14.07
CA PHE A 284 2.82 0.66 -13.27
C PHE A 284 2.93 -0.86 -13.30
N ALA A 285 2.47 -1.53 -12.23
CA ALA A 285 2.37 -2.97 -12.15
C ALA A 285 1.06 -3.38 -11.44
N PRO A 286 0.55 -4.61 -11.63
CA PRO A 286 -0.65 -5.08 -10.94
C PRO A 286 -0.58 -4.89 -9.43
N GLY A 287 -1.56 -4.17 -8.87
CA GLY A 287 -1.61 -3.81 -7.45
C GLY A 287 -3.02 -3.81 -6.86
N MET A 288 -4.03 -4.33 -7.59
CA MET A 288 -5.39 -4.48 -7.11
C MET A 288 -5.82 -5.95 -7.16
N TYR A 289 -6.54 -6.39 -6.13
CA TYR A 289 -7.03 -7.77 -5.97
C TYR A 289 -5.93 -8.83 -6.08
N ILE A 290 -4.72 -8.50 -5.63
CA ILE A 290 -3.58 -9.40 -5.71
C ILE A 290 -3.67 -10.45 -4.59
N ASN A 291 -3.98 -11.68 -4.96
CA ASN A 291 -4.01 -12.80 -4.01
C ASN A 291 -2.59 -13.27 -3.69
N SER A 292 -2.28 -13.40 -2.40
CA SER A 292 -0.97 -13.89 -1.95
C SER A 292 -1.03 -14.54 -0.58
N THR A 293 0.10 -15.09 -0.14
CA THR A 293 0.25 -15.74 1.16
C THR A 293 0.10 -14.74 2.30
N ILE A 294 -0.55 -15.16 3.37
CA ILE A 294 -0.58 -14.44 4.65
C ILE A 294 -0.17 -15.38 5.78
N THR A 295 -0.09 -14.86 7.00
CA THR A 295 0.24 -15.67 8.18
C THR A 295 -0.79 -16.78 8.40
N ASN A 296 -0.41 -17.80 9.17
CA ASN A 296 -1.24 -18.97 9.51
C ASN A 296 -1.65 -19.84 8.31
N ASN A 297 -0.78 -19.96 7.29
CA ASN A 297 -1.01 -20.76 6.09
C ASN A 297 -2.28 -20.41 5.32
N ASN A 298 -2.61 -19.13 5.24
CA ASN A 298 -3.76 -18.61 4.53
C ASN A 298 -3.35 -17.77 3.32
N TYR A 299 -4.34 -17.40 2.52
CA TYR A 299 -4.22 -16.54 1.34
C TYR A 299 -5.30 -15.48 1.40
N GLU A 300 -4.96 -14.27 0.95
CA GLU A 300 -5.89 -13.15 0.96
C GLU A 300 -5.58 -12.22 -0.22
N PRO A 301 -6.58 -11.64 -0.90
CA PRO A 301 -6.37 -10.56 -1.84
C PRO A 301 -6.06 -9.26 -1.09
N ALA A 302 -5.14 -8.47 -1.64
CA ALA A 302 -4.82 -7.14 -1.11
C ALA A 302 -4.61 -6.14 -2.25
N ASP A 303 -4.85 -4.86 -1.92
CA ASP A 303 -4.68 -3.73 -2.81
C ASP A 303 -3.56 -2.82 -2.31
N GLY A 304 -2.81 -2.23 -3.24
CA GLY A 304 -1.78 -1.26 -2.90
C GLY A 304 -0.61 -1.23 -3.88
N THR A 305 0.11 -0.13 -3.89
CA THR A 305 1.44 -0.06 -4.51
C THR A 305 2.42 -0.99 -3.80
N SER A 306 2.09 -1.40 -2.55
CA SER A 306 2.77 -2.47 -1.81
C SER A 306 2.70 -3.84 -2.51
N MET A 307 1.68 -4.09 -3.33
CA MET A 307 1.51 -5.31 -4.14
C MET A 307 2.11 -5.13 -5.53
N ALA A 308 2.08 -3.93 -6.09
CA ALA A 308 2.68 -3.59 -7.38
C ALA A 308 4.22 -3.65 -7.35
N SER A 309 4.83 -3.15 -6.30
CA SER A 309 6.29 -3.17 -6.10
C SER A 309 6.87 -4.60 -6.14
N PRO A 310 6.36 -5.59 -5.38
CA PRO A 310 6.87 -6.96 -5.43
C PRO A 310 6.59 -7.65 -6.76
N VAL A 311 5.56 -7.27 -7.52
CA VAL A 311 5.38 -7.75 -8.91
C VAL A 311 6.59 -7.31 -9.75
N ALA A 312 6.96 -6.04 -9.69
CA ALA A 312 8.12 -5.54 -10.43
C ALA A 312 9.44 -6.14 -9.92
N ALA A 313 9.58 -6.33 -8.60
CA ALA A 313 10.75 -6.99 -8.01
C ALA A 313 10.86 -8.48 -8.45
N GLY A 314 9.74 -9.19 -8.55
CA GLY A 314 9.70 -10.56 -9.06
C GLY A 314 10.13 -10.65 -10.52
N VAL A 315 9.63 -9.75 -11.38
CA VAL A 315 10.05 -9.70 -12.80
C VAL A 315 11.54 -9.31 -12.92
N ALA A 316 12.02 -8.40 -12.09
CA ALA A 316 13.45 -8.08 -12.01
C ALA A 316 14.28 -9.30 -11.55
N GLY A 317 13.77 -10.08 -10.58
CA GLY A 317 14.36 -11.35 -10.14
C GLY A 317 14.41 -12.39 -11.24
N LEU A 318 13.35 -12.49 -12.04
CA LEU A 318 13.31 -13.35 -13.22
C LEU A 318 14.40 -12.96 -14.23
N LEU A 319 14.50 -11.68 -14.58
CA LEU A 319 15.55 -11.17 -15.45
C LEU A 319 16.94 -11.47 -14.88
N LYS A 320 17.16 -11.23 -13.59
CA LYS A 320 18.45 -11.46 -12.94
C LYS A 320 18.84 -12.93 -12.88
N SER A 321 17.87 -13.86 -12.80
CA SER A 321 18.13 -15.30 -12.79
C SER A 321 18.63 -15.82 -14.14
N TYR A 322 18.11 -15.28 -15.24
CA TYR A 322 18.54 -15.65 -16.60
C TYR A 322 19.73 -14.82 -17.11
N PHE A 323 19.87 -13.58 -16.65
CA PHE A 323 20.91 -12.64 -17.05
C PHE A 323 21.61 -12.07 -15.82
N PRO A 324 22.43 -12.86 -15.11
CA PRO A 324 23.03 -12.46 -13.83
C PRO A 324 23.97 -11.26 -13.91
N SER A 325 24.48 -10.92 -15.07
CA SER A 325 25.37 -9.77 -15.32
C SER A 325 24.63 -8.43 -15.44
N LEU A 326 23.30 -8.44 -15.62
CA LEU A 326 22.53 -7.20 -15.75
C LEU A 326 22.72 -6.29 -14.53
N THR A 327 23.03 -5.05 -14.77
CA THR A 327 23.07 -3.99 -13.77
C THR A 327 21.65 -3.51 -13.42
N PRO A 328 21.44 -2.90 -12.26
CA PRO A 328 20.15 -2.30 -11.90
C PRO A 328 19.60 -1.34 -12.98
N ALA A 329 20.43 -0.48 -13.51
CA ALA A 329 20.04 0.47 -14.57
C ALA A 329 19.56 -0.24 -15.85
N GLN A 330 20.21 -1.35 -16.24
CA GLN A 330 19.80 -2.16 -17.38
C GLN A 330 18.47 -2.87 -17.13
N ILE A 331 18.26 -3.39 -15.91
CA ILE A 331 16.97 -4.01 -15.52
C ILE A 331 15.86 -2.96 -15.59
N ILE A 332 16.06 -1.77 -15.03
CA ILE A 332 15.08 -0.68 -15.06
C ILE A 332 14.78 -0.30 -16.53
N ASP A 333 15.78 -0.14 -17.38
CA ASP A 333 15.60 0.18 -18.80
C ASP A 333 14.79 -0.91 -19.52
N LEU A 334 15.12 -2.18 -19.30
CA LEU A 334 14.37 -3.32 -19.85
C LEU A 334 12.90 -3.28 -19.44
N LEU A 335 12.62 -3.14 -18.15
CA LEU A 335 11.25 -3.12 -17.64
C LEU A 335 10.43 -1.95 -18.20
N MET A 336 11.03 -0.77 -18.28
CA MET A 336 10.36 0.40 -18.83
C MET A 336 10.13 0.31 -20.34
N ARG A 337 11.08 -0.21 -21.10
CA ARG A 337 10.97 -0.33 -22.56
C ARG A 337 10.01 -1.43 -22.98
N SER A 338 10.04 -2.56 -22.31
CA SER A 338 9.23 -3.74 -22.64
C SER A 338 7.79 -3.70 -22.13
N GLY A 339 7.46 -2.77 -21.23
CA GLY A 339 6.10 -2.65 -20.69
C GLY A 339 5.04 -2.46 -21.78
N THR A 340 3.82 -2.88 -21.49
CA THR A 340 2.66 -2.72 -22.37
C THR A 340 2.22 -1.26 -22.38
N SER A 341 2.18 -0.66 -23.57
CA SER A 341 1.68 0.71 -23.77
C SER A 341 0.14 0.72 -23.71
N ILE A 342 -0.41 1.72 -23.05
CA ILE A 342 -1.84 1.93 -22.91
C ILE A 342 -2.21 3.19 -23.68
N THR A 343 -3.10 3.03 -24.64
CA THR A 343 -3.60 4.12 -25.51
C THR A 343 -4.90 4.71 -25.00
N GLU A 344 -5.66 3.93 -24.24
CA GLU A 344 -6.93 4.31 -23.66
C GLU A 344 -6.76 5.36 -22.58
N SER A 345 -7.81 6.17 -22.38
CA SER A 345 -7.82 7.12 -21.28
C SER A 345 -8.05 6.39 -19.95
N VAL A 346 -7.28 6.76 -18.95
CA VAL A 346 -7.38 6.26 -17.58
C VAL A 346 -7.93 7.35 -16.65
N THR A 347 -8.40 6.98 -15.48
CA THR A 347 -8.78 7.96 -14.46
C THR A 347 -7.53 8.47 -13.75
N LEU A 348 -7.42 9.78 -13.57
CA LEU A 348 -6.36 10.39 -12.77
C LEU A 348 -6.58 10.01 -11.30
N PRO A 349 -5.64 9.33 -10.65
CA PRO A 349 -5.80 8.91 -9.26
C PRO A 349 -6.21 10.06 -8.33
N GLY A 350 -7.04 9.76 -7.33
CA GLY A 350 -7.59 10.74 -6.40
C GLY A 350 -8.67 11.66 -6.99
N THR A 351 -9.09 11.44 -8.24
CA THR A 351 -10.06 12.30 -8.93
C THR A 351 -10.96 11.50 -9.89
N ASP A 352 -12.02 12.16 -10.42
CA ASP A 352 -12.85 11.59 -11.50
C ASP A 352 -12.39 12.03 -12.92
N LYS A 353 -11.27 12.76 -13.02
CA LYS A 353 -10.78 13.31 -14.28
C LYS A 353 -10.11 12.23 -15.12
N LYS A 354 -10.28 12.33 -16.45
CA LYS A 354 -9.60 11.45 -17.40
C LYS A 354 -8.24 12.02 -17.81
N THR A 355 -7.27 11.11 -17.97
CA THR A 355 -5.91 11.40 -18.40
C THR A 355 -5.36 10.22 -19.22
N THR A 356 -4.07 10.22 -19.52
CA THR A 356 -3.38 9.12 -20.19
C THR A 356 -2.22 8.62 -19.35
N LEU A 357 -1.88 7.33 -19.43
CA LEU A 357 -0.88 6.72 -18.57
C LEU A 357 0.52 7.38 -18.69
N ASN A 358 0.87 7.93 -19.84
CA ASN A 358 2.12 8.67 -20.05
C ASN A 358 2.20 10.02 -19.32
N LYS A 359 1.11 10.45 -18.67
CA LYS A 359 1.09 11.59 -17.75
C LYS A 359 1.16 11.17 -16.29
N LEU A 360 1.17 9.88 -16.01
CA LEU A 360 1.16 9.32 -14.67
C LEU A 360 2.49 8.66 -14.29
N CYS A 361 3.28 8.23 -15.27
CA CYS A 361 4.60 7.67 -15.04
C CYS A 361 5.53 7.90 -16.24
N LYS A 362 6.82 7.76 -16.00
CA LYS A 362 7.89 8.04 -16.98
C LYS A 362 7.81 7.19 -18.24
N SER A 363 7.49 5.89 -18.12
CA SER A 363 7.38 4.99 -19.27
C SER A 363 6.05 5.09 -19.99
N GLY A 364 4.98 5.55 -19.33
CA GLY A 364 3.61 5.46 -19.82
C GLY A 364 3.13 4.00 -20.01
N LYS A 365 3.67 3.04 -19.24
CA LYS A 365 3.45 1.61 -19.47
C LYS A 365 3.16 0.84 -18.21
N ILE A 366 2.51 -0.31 -18.39
CA ILE A 366 2.34 -1.35 -17.38
C ILE A 366 3.35 -2.46 -17.63
N ILE A 367 3.94 -3.00 -16.57
CA ILE A 367 4.98 -4.03 -16.64
C ILE A 367 4.53 -5.25 -17.48
N ASN A 368 5.46 -5.82 -18.25
CA ASN A 368 5.23 -7.03 -19.04
C ASN A 368 6.45 -7.95 -18.94
N ALA A 369 6.31 -9.02 -18.17
CA ALA A 369 7.41 -9.96 -17.90
C ALA A 369 7.89 -10.68 -19.18
N TYR A 370 6.95 -11.11 -20.04
CA TYR A 370 7.29 -11.81 -21.28
C TYR A 370 8.11 -10.94 -22.24
N GLU A 371 7.64 -9.71 -22.51
CA GLU A 371 8.35 -8.81 -23.39
C GLU A 371 9.67 -8.33 -22.77
N ALA A 372 9.77 -8.28 -21.41
CA ALA A 372 11.04 -7.96 -20.74
C ALA A 372 12.10 -9.03 -20.96
N VAL A 373 11.74 -10.31 -20.79
CA VAL A 373 12.64 -11.43 -21.05
C VAL A 373 13.02 -11.50 -22.52
N LYS A 374 12.06 -11.35 -23.43
CA LYS A 374 12.29 -11.34 -24.88
C LYS A 374 13.24 -10.22 -25.31
N LEU A 375 13.07 -9.03 -24.78
CA LEU A 375 13.97 -7.90 -25.04
C LEU A 375 15.38 -8.17 -24.47
N ALA A 376 15.45 -8.74 -23.27
CA ALA A 376 16.73 -9.11 -22.66
C ALA A 376 17.48 -10.17 -23.50
N LEU A 377 16.78 -11.19 -24.03
CA LEU A 377 17.34 -12.18 -24.95
C LEU A 377 17.93 -11.52 -26.20
N GLN A 378 17.23 -10.51 -26.76
CA GLN A 378 17.72 -9.80 -27.96
C GLN A 378 18.98 -8.96 -27.70
N LEU A 379 19.10 -8.40 -26.51
CA LEU A 379 20.16 -7.44 -26.19
C LEU A 379 21.36 -8.05 -25.47
N TYR A 380 21.19 -9.15 -24.74
CA TYR A 380 22.17 -9.67 -23.78
C TYR A 380 22.40 -11.18 -23.85
N ALA A 381 21.73 -11.93 -24.75
CA ALA A 381 22.03 -13.34 -24.98
C ALA A 381 23.20 -13.44 -25.99
N HIS A 382 24.43 -13.37 -25.46
CA HIS A 382 25.66 -13.61 -26.24
C HIS A 382 26.52 -14.64 -25.52
#